data_5ac9d63cc60c8d541fdd6faf50b8f067
#
_entry.id   5ac9d63cc60c8d541fdd6faf50b8f067
#
_cell.length_a   1.000
_cell.length_b   1.000
_cell.length_c   1.000
_cell.angle_alpha   90.00
_cell.angle_beta   90.00
_cell.angle_gamma   90.00
#
_symmetry.space_group_name_H-M   'P 1'
#
loop_
_entity.id
_entity.type
_entity.pdbx_description
1 polymer ?
#
loop_
_entity_poly.entity_id
_entity_poly.type
_entity_poly.pdbx_seq_one_letter_code
_entity_poly.pdbx_strand_id
1 'polypeptide(L)'
;ASLFGLIFLFPVLIIISILIRIKMPGGPVIFKQKRVGQYGRLFTMYKFRSMTVAHSGSSISVKGESRITPLGAVLRKYKLDELPELWNVLIGDMSFVGPRPDVPGYADRLEGEHRRILLLKPGITGPASLKYRNEEELLAEQKEPQKYNDEFLFPDKVRINIEYLDSWSFWNDIKIIIYTVLGKDL
;
A
#
# COMPACT_ATOMS: atom_id res chain seq x y z
N ALA A 1 4.79 10.30 15.97
CA ALA A 1 5.71 9.74 14.96
C ALA A 1 5.40 10.30 13.56
N SER A 2 4.16 10.18 13.04
CA SER A 2 3.83 10.60 11.66
C SER A 2 4.09 12.09 11.38
N LEU A 3 3.73 12.98 12.31
CA LEU A 3 4.01 14.42 12.18
C LEU A 3 5.53 14.70 12.05
N PHE A 4 6.33 14.05 12.89
CA PHE A 4 7.80 14.17 12.79
C PHE A 4 8.32 13.63 11.46
N GLY A 5 7.77 12.49 10.99
CA GLY A 5 8.11 11.94 9.68
C GLY A 5 7.79 12.91 8.55
N LEU A 6 6.62 13.54 8.56
CA LEU A 6 6.23 14.55 7.56
C LEU A 6 7.15 15.78 7.58
N ILE A 7 7.49 16.29 8.77
CA ILE A 7 8.38 17.45 8.90
C ILE A 7 9.78 17.09 8.41
N PHE A 8 10.32 15.95 8.84
CA PHE A 8 11.66 15.50 8.45
C PHE A 8 11.77 15.21 6.94
N LEU A 9 10.75 14.58 6.37
CA LEU A 9 10.72 14.25 4.94
C LEU A 9 10.18 15.37 4.06
N PHE A 10 9.80 16.52 4.63
CA PHE A 10 9.24 17.64 3.87
C PHE A 10 10.09 18.08 2.66
N PRO A 11 11.43 18.23 2.78
CA PRO A 11 12.27 18.55 1.61
C PRO A 11 12.17 17.48 0.51
N VAL A 12 12.15 16.19 0.89
CA VAL A 12 12.03 15.06 -0.04
C VAL A 12 10.67 15.08 -0.74
N LEU A 13 9.59 15.36 0.00
CA LEU A 13 8.24 15.48 -0.56
C LEU A 13 8.16 16.59 -1.61
N ILE A 14 8.81 17.74 -1.35
CA ILE A 14 8.87 18.84 -2.32
C ILE A 14 9.64 18.43 -3.56
N ILE A 15 10.84 17.85 -3.42
CA ILE A 15 11.67 17.41 -4.54
C ILE A 15 10.90 16.43 -5.43
N ILE A 16 10.27 15.41 -4.84
CA ILE A 16 9.46 14.44 -5.58
C ILE A 16 8.30 15.14 -6.29
N SER A 17 7.62 16.07 -5.63
CA SER A 17 6.52 16.84 -6.22
C SER A 17 6.95 17.63 -7.45
N ILE A 18 8.10 18.28 -7.39
CA ILE A 18 8.69 19.03 -8.51
C ILE A 18 9.07 18.07 -9.65
N LEU A 19 9.72 16.94 -9.33
CA LEU A 19 10.10 15.93 -10.33
C LEU A 19 8.87 15.37 -11.06
N ILE A 20 7.79 15.06 -10.34
CA ILE A 20 6.53 14.60 -10.94
C ILE A 20 5.96 15.68 -11.85
N ARG A 21 5.98 16.95 -11.42
CA ARG A 21 5.43 18.05 -12.22
C ARG A 21 6.20 18.25 -13.54
N ILE A 22 7.52 18.08 -13.51
CA ILE A 22 8.40 18.26 -14.68
C ILE A 22 8.39 17.01 -15.58
N LYS A 23 8.57 15.82 -15.00
CA LYS A 23 8.75 14.56 -15.77
C LYS A 23 7.46 13.87 -16.16
N MET A 24 6.35 14.23 -15.51
CA MET A 24 5.03 13.62 -15.73
C MET A 24 3.96 14.74 -15.88
N PRO A 25 4.05 15.60 -16.93
CA PRO A 25 3.08 16.68 -17.17
C PRO A 25 1.68 16.10 -17.40
N GLY A 26 0.66 16.97 -17.34
CA GLY A 26 -0.72 16.62 -17.68
C GLY A 26 -1.52 15.89 -16.60
N GLY A 27 -1.08 15.91 -15.33
CA GLY A 27 -1.86 15.32 -14.24
C GLY A 27 -1.46 15.81 -12.86
N PRO A 28 -2.21 15.42 -11.81
CA PRO A 28 -1.94 15.83 -10.43
C PRO A 28 -0.64 15.21 -9.91
N VAL A 29 0.01 15.86 -8.97
CA VAL A 29 1.19 15.31 -8.25
C VAL A 29 0.75 14.19 -7.30
N ILE A 30 -0.36 14.41 -6.58
CA ILE A 30 -0.92 13.44 -5.64
C ILE A 30 -2.05 12.67 -6.32
N PHE A 31 -1.90 11.36 -6.34
CA PHE A 31 -2.94 10.41 -6.70
C PHE A 31 -3.81 10.15 -5.47
N LYS A 32 -5.12 10.09 -5.69
CA LYS A 32 -6.14 9.85 -4.66
C LYS A 32 -6.95 8.63 -5.04
N GLN A 33 -7.13 7.71 -4.11
CA GLN A 33 -7.94 6.51 -4.34
C GLN A 33 -8.75 6.16 -3.10
N LYS A 34 -10.01 5.76 -3.30
CA LYS A 34 -10.83 5.21 -2.21
C LYS A 34 -10.32 3.82 -1.86
N ARG A 35 -10.15 3.58 -0.58
CA ARG A 35 -9.70 2.32 0.00
C ARG A 35 -10.57 1.93 1.19
N VAL A 36 -10.60 0.63 1.46
CA VAL A 36 -11.29 0.08 2.64
C VAL A 36 -10.41 0.31 3.87
N GLY A 37 -10.98 0.96 4.87
CA GLY A 37 -10.36 1.25 6.14
C GLY A 37 -10.93 0.44 7.29
N GLN A 38 -10.62 0.85 8.51
CA GLN A 38 -11.11 0.21 9.73
C GLN A 38 -12.65 0.15 9.73
N TYR A 39 -13.19 -0.98 10.21
CA TYR A 39 -14.64 -1.28 10.24
C TYR A 39 -15.32 -1.26 8.85
N GLY A 40 -14.56 -1.37 7.76
CA GLY A 40 -15.08 -1.32 6.40
C GLY A 40 -15.41 0.10 5.90
N ARG A 41 -15.06 1.15 6.64
CA ARG A 41 -15.30 2.53 6.24
C ARG A 41 -14.33 2.93 5.12
N LEU A 42 -14.85 3.52 4.06
CA LEU A 42 -14.01 4.01 2.97
C LEU A 42 -13.31 5.31 3.35
N PHE A 43 -12.00 5.36 3.12
CA PHE A 43 -11.20 6.57 3.25
C PHE A 43 -10.50 6.93 1.94
N THR A 44 -9.89 8.11 1.86
CA THR A 44 -9.11 8.53 0.69
C THR A 44 -7.64 8.37 0.99
N MET A 45 -7.00 7.41 0.33
CA MET A 45 -5.56 7.18 0.39
C MET A 45 -4.83 8.16 -0.55
N TYR A 46 -3.71 8.70 -0.09
CA TYR A 46 -2.88 9.66 -0.83
C TYR A 46 -1.54 9.03 -1.19
N LYS A 47 -1.19 9.04 -2.48
CA LYS A 47 0.12 8.61 -2.98
C LYS A 47 0.69 9.64 -3.95
N PHE A 48 1.99 9.61 -4.17
CA PHE A 48 2.53 10.27 -5.35
C PHE A 48 2.10 9.53 -6.61
N ARG A 49 1.76 10.29 -7.65
CA ARG A 49 1.43 9.70 -8.93
C ARG A 49 2.67 9.03 -9.54
N SER A 50 2.54 7.75 -9.86
CA SER A 50 3.58 6.92 -10.49
C SER A 50 3.19 6.41 -11.88
N MET A 51 1.93 6.63 -12.28
CA MET A 51 1.35 6.15 -13.54
C MET A 51 0.82 7.31 -14.40
N THR A 52 0.62 7.03 -15.68
CA THR A 52 -0.08 7.93 -16.61
C THR A 52 -1.54 8.09 -16.22
N VAL A 53 -2.18 9.17 -16.69
CA VAL A 53 -3.59 9.50 -16.35
C VAL A 53 -4.60 8.74 -17.23
N ALA A 54 -4.16 7.99 -18.25
CA ALA A 54 -5.05 7.22 -19.12
C ALA A 54 -5.76 6.10 -18.34
N HIS A 55 -7.10 6.08 -18.44
CA HIS A 55 -7.97 5.22 -17.63
C HIS A 55 -8.41 3.98 -18.40
N SER A 56 -7.59 2.95 -18.46
CA SER A 56 -8.05 1.61 -18.81
C SER A 56 -7.11 0.60 -18.21
N GLY A 57 -7.52 -0.13 -17.20
CA GLY A 57 -6.70 -1.18 -16.63
C GLY A 57 -7.27 -1.80 -15.36
N SER A 58 -6.76 -2.97 -15.00
CA SER A 58 -7.07 -3.71 -13.80
C SER A 58 -6.77 -2.90 -12.53
N SER A 59 -7.47 -3.22 -11.43
CA SER A 59 -7.17 -2.72 -10.09
C SER A 59 -5.86 -3.28 -9.52
N ILE A 60 -5.33 -4.35 -10.12
CA ILE A 60 -4.07 -4.98 -9.75
C ILE A 60 -2.95 -4.45 -10.64
N SER A 61 -1.86 -4.01 -10.00
CA SER A 61 -0.63 -3.63 -10.68
C SER A 61 0.29 -4.83 -10.84
N VAL A 62 0.84 -5.00 -12.03
CA VAL A 62 1.89 -5.99 -12.32
C VAL A 62 3.18 -5.28 -12.75
N LYS A 63 4.32 -5.92 -12.50
CA LYS A 63 5.62 -5.38 -12.94
C LYS A 63 5.65 -5.26 -14.46
N GLY A 64 6.16 -4.13 -14.95
CA GLY A 64 6.25 -3.85 -16.40
C GLY A 64 4.97 -3.35 -17.03
N GLU A 65 3.95 -3.03 -16.25
CA GLU A 65 2.72 -2.44 -16.76
C GLU A 65 2.99 -1.13 -17.52
N SER A 66 2.45 -1.02 -18.74
CA SER A 66 2.71 0.11 -19.66
C SER A 66 2.28 1.48 -19.11
N ARG A 67 1.42 1.51 -18.11
CA ARG A 67 0.99 2.75 -17.44
C ARG A 67 2.04 3.33 -16.49
N ILE A 68 3.00 2.52 -16.03
CA ILE A 68 4.05 2.97 -15.10
C ILE A 68 5.04 3.85 -15.85
N THR A 69 5.20 5.08 -15.41
CA THR A 69 6.17 6.00 -16.01
C THR A 69 7.60 5.66 -15.54
N PRO A 70 8.68 6.07 -16.29
CA PRO A 70 10.04 5.83 -15.85
C PRO A 70 10.36 6.39 -14.46
N LEU A 71 9.90 7.61 -14.15
CA LEU A 71 10.01 8.18 -12.79
C LEU A 71 9.16 7.37 -11.80
N GLY A 72 7.94 6.99 -12.19
CA GLY A 72 7.04 6.18 -11.38
C GLY A 72 7.65 4.83 -10.99
N ALA A 73 8.37 4.18 -11.90
CA ALA A 73 9.07 2.93 -11.62
C ALA A 73 10.14 3.10 -10.52
N VAL A 74 10.88 4.21 -10.53
CA VAL A 74 11.85 4.54 -9.48
C VAL A 74 11.14 4.79 -8.16
N LEU A 75 10.07 5.59 -8.15
CA LEU A 75 9.31 5.88 -6.94
C LEU A 75 8.75 4.59 -6.31
N ARG A 76 8.17 3.69 -7.10
CA ARG A 76 7.61 2.41 -6.65
C ARG A 76 8.70 1.46 -6.11
N LYS A 77 9.83 1.36 -6.83
CA LYS A 77 10.97 0.53 -6.40
C LYS A 77 11.44 0.87 -4.99
N TYR A 78 11.48 2.16 -4.65
CA TYR A 78 11.93 2.63 -3.34
C TYR A 78 10.77 2.98 -2.39
N LYS A 79 9.52 2.66 -2.75
CA LYS A 79 8.30 2.97 -1.98
C LYS A 79 8.14 4.45 -1.65
N LEU A 80 8.77 5.32 -2.42
CA LEU A 80 8.68 6.78 -2.25
C LEU A 80 7.30 7.33 -2.65
N ASP A 81 6.59 6.63 -3.53
CA ASP A 81 5.22 6.96 -3.91
C ASP A 81 4.24 6.83 -2.73
N GLU A 82 4.55 6.06 -1.71
CA GLU A 82 3.72 5.83 -0.52
C GLU A 82 3.96 6.86 0.61
N LEU A 83 4.97 7.74 0.50
CA LEU A 83 5.27 8.74 1.53
C LEU A 83 4.08 9.65 1.91
N PRO A 84 3.18 10.06 0.98
CA PRO A 84 2.00 10.83 1.36
C PRO A 84 1.00 10.08 2.26
N GLU A 85 1.09 8.74 2.39
CA GLU A 85 0.26 7.97 3.32
C GLU A 85 0.55 8.33 4.79
N LEU A 86 1.71 8.93 5.10
CA LEU A 86 1.98 9.51 6.41
C LEU A 86 0.93 10.56 6.81
N TRP A 87 0.32 11.24 5.85
CA TRP A 87 -0.82 12.10 6.12
C TRP A 87 -2.05 11.31 6.56
N ASN A 88 -2.33 10.16 5.90
CA ASN A 88 -3.43 9.29 6.34
C ASN A 88 -3.20 8.74 7.76
N VAL A 89 -1.94 8.46 8.13
CA VAL A 89 -1.61 8.07 9.51
C VAL A 89 -1.84 9.24 10.47
N LEU A 90 -1.45 10.47 10.09
CA LEU A 90 -1.60 11.66 10.93
C LEU A 90 -3.06 11.96 11.25
N ILE A 91 -3.95 11.87 10.24
CA ILE A 91 -5.39 12.12 10.42
C ILE A 91 -6.15 10.92 10.99
N GLY A 92 -5.48 9.78 11.18
CA GLY A 92 -6.03 8.60 11.85
C GLY A 92 -6.75 7.60 10.97
N ASP A 93 -6.73 7.77 9.64
CA ASP A 93 -7.29 6.80 8.66
C ASP A 93 -6.46 5.51 8.60
N MET A 94 -5.13 5.62 8.81
CA MET A 94 -4.17 4.53 8.74
C MET A 94 -3.32 4.42 10.02
N SER A 95 -2.59 3.32 10.12
CA SER A 95 -1.50 3.08 11.08
C SER A 95 -0.17 2.92 10.33
N PHE A 96 0.95 2.88 11.05
CA PHE A 96 2.24 2.46 10.46
C PHE A 96 2.19 0.98 10.09
N VAL A 97 1.68 0.15 10.99
CA VAL A 97 1.59 -1.31 10.82
C VAL A 97 0.13 -1.74 10.80
N GLY A 98 -0.21 -2.61 9.86
CA GLY A 98 -1.54 -3.17 9.67
C GLY A 98 -1.73 -3.81 8.29
N PRO A 99 -2.93 -4.33 8.01
CA PRO A 99 -3.27 -4.82 6.68
C PRO A 99 -3.09 -3.73 5.63
N ARG A 100 -2.56 -4.07 4.44
CA ARG A 100 -2.53 -3.12 3.32
C ARG A 100 -3.97 -2.77 2.92
N PRO A 101 -4.30 -1.47 2.73
CA PRO A 101 -5.67 -1.10 2.40
C PRO A 101 -6.08 -1.56 0.99
N ASP A 102 -7.12 -2.38 0.92
CA ASP A 102 -7.65 -2.91 -0.33
C ASP A 102 -8.56 -1.89 -1.04
N VAL A 103 -8.72 -2.06 -2.36
CA VAL A 103 -9.79 -1.40 -3.11
C VAL A 103 -11.14 -1.97 -2.66
N PRO A 104 -12.25 -1.20 -2.78
CA PRO A 104 -13.58 -1.74 -2.55
C PRO A 104 -13.86 -2.98 -3.40
N GLY A 105 -14.53 -3.97 -2.79
CA GLY A 105 -14.83 -5.24 -3.43
C GLY A 105 -13.99 -6.42 -2.93
N TYR A 106 -13.07 -6.19 -2.02
CA TYR A 106 -12.22 -7.22 -1.37
C TYR A 106 -12.51 -7.31 0.13
N ALA A 107 -11.75 -6.58 0.96
CA ALA A 107 -11.87 -6.68 2.41
C ALA A 107 -13.27 -6.30 2.94
N ASP A 108 -13.96 -5.39 2.28
CA ASP A 108 -15.33 -4.99 2.61
C ASP A 108 -16.38 -6.10 2.40
N ARG A 109 -16.06 -7.10 1.56
CA ARG A 109 -16.92 -8.27 1.29
C ARG A 109 -16.62 -9.48 2.16
N LEU A 110 -15.59 -9.41 3.00
CA LEU A 110 -15.26 -10.51 3.89
C LEU A 110 -16.37 -10.72 4.94
N GLU A 111 -16.62 -11.98 5.27
CA GLU A 111 -17.62 -12.40 6.25
C GLU A 111 -17.01 -13.29 7.34
N GLY A 112 -17.75 -13.51 8.42
CA GLY A 112 -17.34 -14.37 9.52
C GLY A 112 -15.99 -13.96 10.12
N GLU A 113 -15.15 -14.94 10.41
CA GLU A 113 -13.83 -14.76 11.00
C GLU A 113 -12.89 -13.91 10.13
N HIS A 114 -12.97 -14.01 8.81
CA HIS A 114 -12.12 -13.26 7.90
C HIS A 114 -12.38 -11.76 7.98
N ARG A 115 -13.60 -11.34 8.31
CA ARG A 115 -13.95 -9.93 8.50
C ARG A 115 -13.24 -9.27 9.67
N ARG A 116 -12.68 -10.05 10.60
CA ARG A 116 -11.93 -9.54 11.76
C ARG A 116 -10.73 -8.67 11.38
N ILE A 117 -10.15 -8.84 10.19
CA ILE A 117 -9.07 -7.96 9.73
C ILE A 117 -9.48 -6.48 9.72
N LEU A 118 -10.77 -6.19 9.55
CA LEU A 118 -11.31 -4.83 9.56
C LEU A 118 -11.37 -4.20 10.96
N LEU A 119 -11.06 -4.93 12.02
CA LEU A 119 -10.84 -4.37 13.36
C LEU A 119 -9.53 -3.60 13.44
N LEU A 120 -8.58 -3.90 12.56
CA LEU A 120 -7.31 -3.20 12.43
C LEU A 120 -7.48 -1.95 11.56
N LYS A 121 -6.69 -0.90 11.86
CA LYS A 121 -6.46 0.18 10.90
C LYS A 121 -5.56 -0.36 9.79
N PRO A 122 -5.81 0.00 8.52
CA PRO A 122 -4.86 -0.34 7.46
C PRO A 122 -3.49 0.28 7.72
N GLY A 123 -2.42 -0.41 7.33
CA GLY A 123 -1.05 -0.01 7.56
C GLY A 123 -0.32 0.44 6.30
N ILE A 124 0.72 1.26 6.48
CA ILE A 124 1.73 1.53 5.44
C ILE A 124 2.52 0.24 5.18
N THR A 125 2.84 -0.50 6.24
CA THR A 125 3.47 -1.82 6.18
C THR A 125 2.70 -2.80 7.06
N GLY A 126 3.06 -4.09 6.96
CA GLY A 126 2.45 -5.14 7.76
C GLY A 126 3.05 -6.51 7.43
N PRO A 127 2.71 -7.56 8.19
CA PRO A 127 3.29 -8.88 7.99
C PRO A 127 2.99 -9.45 6.59
N ALA A 128 1.77 -9.28 6.08
CA ALA A 128 1.44 -9.68 4.72
C ALA A 128 2.20 -8.87 3.66
N SER A 129 2.43 -7.56 3.91
CA SER A 129 3.22 -6.70 3.01
C SER A 129 4.71 -7.09 2.98
N LEU A 130 5.25 -7.59 4.07
CA LEU A 130 6.62 -8.12 4.12
C LEU A 130 6.73 -9.43 3.34
N LYS A 131 5.84 -10.40 3.61
CA LYS A 131 5.82 -11.68 2.89
C LYS A 131 5.65 -11.51 1.38
N TYR A 132 4.79 -10.60 0.97
CA TYR A 132 4.48 -10.35 -0.45
C TYR A 132 5.10 -9.05 -0.97
N ARG A 133 6.33 -8.76 -0.54
CA ARG A 133 7.07 -7.56 -0.99
C ARG A 133 7.21 -7.49 -2.52
N ASN A 134 7.44 -8.63 -3.16
CA ASN A 134 7.62 -8.77 -4.60
C ASN A 134 6.32 -9.22 -5.30
N GLU A 135 5.16 -8.84 -4.76
CA GLU A 135 3.84 -9.22 -5.28
C GLU A 135 3.68 -8.91 -6.77
N GLU A 136 4.14 -7.74 -7.20
CA GLU A 136 4.03 -7.32 -8.61
C GLU A 136 4.86 -8.22 -9.56
N GLU A 137 5.99 -8.75 -9.09
CA GLU A 137 6.82 -9.70 -9.83
C GLU A 137 6.13 -11.07 -9.87
N LEU A 138 5.68 -11.53 -8.72
CA LEU A 138 4.98 -12.80 -8.59
C LEU A 138 3.71 -12.85 -9.48
N LEU A 139 2.94 -11.77 -9.50
CA LEU A 139 1.77 -11.65 -10.36
C LEU A 139 2.12 -11.58 -11.85
N ALA A 140 3.25 -10.93 -12.20
CA ALA A 140 3.70 -10.85 -13.60
C ALA A 140 4.10 -12.21 -14.18
N GLU A 141 4.49 -13.17 -13.35
CA GLU A 141 4.83 -14.54 -13.75
C GLU A 141 3.60 -15.43 -13.97
N GLN A 142 2.41 -14.97 -13.54
CA GLN A 142 1.18 -15.77 -13.65
C GLN A 142 0.50 -15.57 -15.03
N LYS A 143 -0.08 -16.64 -15.57
CA LYS A 143 -0.90 -16.57 -16.79
C LYS A 143 -2.18 -15.75 -16.56
N GLU A 144 -2.79 -15.86 -15.36
CA GLU A 144 -4.02 -15.20 -14.95
C GLU A 144 -3.78 -14.45 -13.62
N PRO A 145 -3.10 -13.27 -13.61
CA PRO A 145 -2.71 -12.56 -12.39
C PRO A 145 -3.87 -12.25 -11.47
N GLN A 146 -5.02 -11.83 -12.03
CA GLN A 146 -6.22 -11.53 -11.24
C GLN A 146 -6.73 -12.76 -10.49
N LYS A 147 -6.88 -13.90 -11.19
CA LYS A 147 -7.35 -15.15 -10.62
C LYS A 147 -6.40 -15.64 -9.52
N TYR A 148 -5.09 -15.59 -9.78
CA TYR A 148 -4.09 -15.98 -8.80
C TYR A 148 -4.13 -15.09 -7.55
N ASN A 149 -4.33 -13.78 -7.72
CA ASN A 149 -4.55 -12.89 -6.59
C ASN A 149 -5.78 -13.30 -5.78
N ASP A 150 -6.90 -13.53 -6.44
CA ASP A 150 -8.19 -13.75 -5.79
C ASP A 150 -8.27 -15.13 -5.09
N GLU A 151 -7.66 -16.16 -5.69
CA GLU A 151 -7.72 -17.53 -5.18
C GLU A 151 -6.60 -17.88 -4.18
N PHE A 152 -5.43 -17.23 -4.29
CA PHE A 152 -4.24 -17.59 -3.50
C PHE A 152 -3.69 -16.44 -2.65
N LEU A 153 -3.38 -15.29 -3.26
CA LEU A 153 -2.69 -14.22 -2.53
C LEU A 153 -3.60 -13.55 -1.51
N PHE A 154 -4.79 -13.15 -1.91
CA PHE A 154 -5.71 -12.44 -1.02
C PHE A 154 -6.14 -13.29 0.19
N PRO A 155 -6.56 -14.56 0.02
CA PRO A 155 -6.87 -15.43 1.17
C PRO A 155 -5.70 -15.62 2.13
N ASP A 156 -4.49 -15.80 1.63
CA ASP A 156 -3.30 -15.94 2.51
C ASP A 156 -2.95 -14.63 3.22
N LYS A 157 -3.09 -13.47 2.56
CA LYS A 157 -2.94 -12.16 3.21
C LYS A 157 -3.97 -11.95 4.33
N VAL A 158 -5.22 -12.38 4.11
CA VAL A 158 -6.27 -12.33 5.14
C VAL A 158 -5.85 -13.19 6.34
N ARG A 159 -5.43 -14.43 6.11
CA ARG A 159 -4.95 -15.34 7.17
C ARG A 159 -3.81 -14.73 7.99
N ILE A 160 -2.76 -14.22 7.32
CA ILE A 160 -1.61 -13.60 7.98
C ILE A 160 -2.04 -12.39 8.83
N ASN A 161 -2.96 -11.57 8.32
CA ASN A 161 -3.42 -10.40 9.04
C ASN A 161 -4.33 -10.76 10.24
N ILE A 162 -5.04 -11.89 10.20
CA ILE A 162 -5.76 -12.44 11.37
C ILE A 162 -4.77 -12.93 12.42
N GLU A 163 -3.75 -13.69 12.02
CA GLU A 163 -2.68 -14.14 12.91
C GLU A 163 -1.98 -12.94 13.59
N TYR A 164 -1.74 -11.86 12.84
CA TYR A 164 -1.20 -10.63 13.38
C TYR A 164 -2.16 -9.96 14.37
N LEU A 165 -3.47 -9.90 14.08
CA LEU A 165 -4.47 -9.37 14.99
C LEU A 165 -4.48 -10.13 16.32
N ASP A 166 -4.43 -11.46 16.26
CA ASP A 166 -4.49 -12.33 17.45
C ASP A 166 -3.19 -12.32 18.28
N SER A 167 -2.06 -12.06 17.64
CA SER A 167 -0.72 -12.00 18.25
C SER A 167 -0.14 -10.59 18.34
N TRP A 168 -0.97 -9.55 18.20
CA TRP A 168 -0.50 -8.18 18.17
C TRP A 168 0.31 -7.80 19.42
N SER A 169 1.43 -7.13 19.18
CA SER A 169 2.21 -6.48 20.23
C SER A 169 2.97 -5.28 19.68
N PHE A 170 3.21 -4.30 20.53
CA PHE A 170 4.01 -3.11 20.16
C PHE A 170 5.40 -3.47 19.63
N TRP A 171 6.06 -4.46 20.25
CA TRP A 171 7.39 -4.89 19.82
C TRP A 171 7.38 -5.58 18.46
N ASN A 172 6.30 -6.30 18.15
CA ASN A 172 6.12 -6.88 16.82
C ASN A 172 5.96 -5.79 15.74
N ASP A 173 5.23 -4.72 16.05
CA ASP A 173 5.11 -3.56 15.14
C ASP A 173 6.48 -2.92 14.88
N ILE A 174 7.29 -2.69 15.92
CA ILE A 174 8.65 -2.16 15.77
C ILE A 174 9.50 -3.09 14.91
N LYS A 175 9.43 -4.41 15.12
CA LYS A 175 10.13 -5.40 14.29
C LYS A 175 9.71 -5.31 12.82
N ILE A 176 8.40 -5.25 12.54
CA ILE A 176 7.86 -5.13 11.18
C ILE A 176 8.37 -3.85 10.50
N ILE A 177 8.35 -2.70 11.21
CA ILE A 177 8.88 -1.43 10.69
C ILE A 177 10.37 -1.56 10.34
N ILE A 178 11.18 -2.10 11.25
CA ILE A 178 12.62 -2.29 11.02
C ILE A 178 12.86 -3.19 9.80
N TYR A 179 12.15 -4.32 9.68
CA TYR A 179 12.29 -5.25 8.56
C TYR A 179 11.86 -4.61 7.24
N THR A 180 10.82 -3.78 7.26
CA THR A 180 10.41 -2.98 6.10
C THR A 180 11.54 -2.05 5.63
N VAL A 181 12.14 -1.30 6.55
CA VAL A 181 13.24 -0.35 6.24
C VAL A 181 14.49 -1.07 5.75
N LEU A 182 14.85 -2.20 6.38
CA LEU A 182 16.04 -2.98 6.02
C LEU A 182 15.86 -3.85 4.78
N GLY A 183 14.65 -3.94 4.24
CA GLY A 183 14.39 -4.80 3.10
C GLY A 183 14.45 -6.29 3.44
N LYS A 184 14.17 -6.70 4.67
CA LYS A 184 14.17 -8.09 5.13
C LYS A 184 12.76 -8.66 5.18
N ASP A 185 12.66 -9.97 5.02
CA ASP A 185 11.42 -10.73 5.27
C ASP A 185 11.29 -11.10 6.76
N LEU A 186 10.07 -11.44 7.19
CA LEU A 186 9.78 -11.84 8.58
C LEU A 186 10.34 -13.21 8.90
#